data_d262f62a923a7c1d76dae832dc6e5fb0
#
_entry.id   d262f62a923a7c1d76dae832dc6e5fb0
#
_cell.length_a   1.000
_cell.length_b   1.000
_cell.length_c   1.000
_cell.angle_alpha   90.00
_cell.angle_beta   90.00
_cell.angle_gamma   90.00
#
_symmetry.space_group_name_H-M   'P 1'
#
loop_
_entity.id
_entity.type
_entity.pdbx_description
1 polymer ?
#
loop_
_entity_poly.entity_id
_entity_poly.type
_entity_poly.pdbx_seq_one_letter_code
_entity_poly.pdbx_strand_id
1 'polypeptide(L)'
;MSLSPSQSRTVTELDHVRISNLLRRQPAPGGAASATQVLLDNADLVPSQDIAPDVVTMYTRVRVADPQTGVQRELTVCYPPDADVSTGFVSVLSPVGAALLGVSEGATTHWTTPDGHSDSAQVQEVLFQPEASGEFTK
;
A
#
# COMPACT_ATOMS: atom_id res chain seq x y z
N MET A 1 -16.05 17.61 8.17
CA MET A 1 -15.66 17.29 7.95
C MET A 1 -15.10 16.49 7.77
N SER A 2 -15.04 16.14 7.74
CA SER A 2 -14.52 15.38 7.71
C SER A 2 -13.92 14.97 6.98
N LEU A 3 -13.78 15.04 6.63
CA LEU A 3 -13.08 14.58 5.93
C LEU A 3 -12.40 13.52 6.01
N SER A 4 -12.20 12.84 5.55
CA SER A 4 -11.56 11.65 5.66
C SER A 4 -10.12 11.69 5.67
N PRO A 5 -9.67 12.31 6.61
CA PRO A 5 -8.26 12.51 6.77
C PRO A 5 -7.51 11.22 6.95
N SER A 6 -8.22 10.20 7.31
CA SER A 6 -7.58 8.92 7.43
C SER A 6 -6.96 8.46 6.13
N GLN A 7 -7.23 9.14 5.04
CA GLN A 7 -6.67 8.77 3.76
C GLN A 7 -5.38 9.49 3.43
N SER A 8 -4.81 10.16 4.38
CA SER A 8 -3.49 10.72 4.22
C SER A 8 -2.48 9.60 3.97
N ARG A 9 -1.66 9.75 2.94
CA ARG A 9 -0.69 8.75 2.52
C ARG A 9 0.69 9.39 2.41
N THR A 10 1.70 8.63 2.78
CA THR A 10 3.10 9.06 2.64
C THR A 10 3.86 8.01 1.85
N VAL A 11 4.53 8.44 0.79
CA VAL A 11 5.25 7.55 -0.11
C VAL A 11 6.67 8.09 -0.26
N THR A 12 7.66 7.19 -0.30
CA THR A 12 9.02 7.65 -0.55
C THR A 12 9.15 8.13 -1.99
N GLU A 13 10.04 9.08 -2.21
CA GLU A 13 10.30 9.57 -3.56
C GLU A 13 10.73 8.45 -4.50
N LEU A 14 11.53 7.52 -4.00
CA LEU A 14 11.98 6.40 -4.81
C LEU A 14 10.81 5.51 -5.23
N ASP A 15 9.92 5.17 -4.29
CA ASP A 15 8.77 4.34 -4.62
C ASP A 15 7.85 5.05 -5.59
N HIS A 16 7.66 6.36 -5.41
CA HIS A 16 6.82 7.14 -6.31
C HIS A 16 7.34 7.07 -7.75
N VAL A 17 8.65 7.26 -7.94
CA VAL A 17 9.25 7.20 -9.27
C VAL A 17 9.09 5.82 -9.88
N ARG A 18 9.37 4.77 -9.10
CA ARG A 18 9.31 3.41 -9.60
C ARG A 18 7.90 3.00 -9.97
N ILE A 19 6.93 3.35 -9.13
CA ILE A 19 5.54 2.99 -9.40
C ILE A 19 5.02 3.79 -10.58
N SER A 20 5.38 5.07 -10.68
CA SER A 20 4.97 5.89 -11.82
C SER A 20 5.50 5.31 -13.12
N ASN A 21 6.75 4.85 -13.13
CA ASN A 21 7.32 4.21 -14.32
C ASN A 21 6.61 2.89 -14.64
N LEU A 22 6.24 2.14 -13.62
CA LEU A 22 5.50 0.90 -13.81
C LEU A 22 4.15 1.16 -14.47
N LEU A 23 3.43 2.18 -14.00
CA LEU A 23 2.12 2.53 -14.56
C LEU A 23 2.22 2.94 -16.02
N ARG A 24 3.30 3.61 -16.41
CA ARG A 24 3.49 3.98 -17.80
C ARG A 24 3.74 2.77 -18.69
N ARG A 25 4.43 1.74 -18.16
CA ARG A 25 4.77 0.56 -18.95
C ARG A 25 3.69 -0.51 -18.92
N GLN A 26 2.90 -0.54 -17.86
CA GLN A 26 1.85 -1.53 -17.68
C GLN A 26 0.57 -0.85 -17.22
N PRO A 27 -0.06 -0.06 -18.11
CA PRO A 27 -1.34 0.51 -17.73
C PRO A 27 -2.32 -0.63 -17.57
N ALA A 28 -2.75 -0.86 -16.35
CA ALA A 28 -3.69 -1.93 -16.09
C ALA A 28 -5.09 -1.47 -16.47
N PRO A 29 -5.85 -2.32 -17.11
CA PRO A 29 -7.25 -2.00 -17.35
C PRO A 29 -8.00 -2.00 -16.02
N GLY A 30 -9.00 -1.16 -15.90
CA GLY A 30 -9.87 -1.15 -14.76
C GLY A 30 -9.39 -0.30 -13.63
N GLY A 31 -10.02 -0.47 -12.49
CA GLY A 31 -9.91 0.47 -11.41
C GLY A 31 -8.65 0.37 -10.57
N ALA A 32 -7.97 -0.78 -10.55
CA ALA A 32 -6.82 -0.94 -9.67
C ALA A 32 -5.70 0.01 -10.02
N ALA A 33 -5.34 0.09 -11.31
CA ALA A 33 -4.30 1.01 -11.73
C ALA A 33 -4.72 2.45 -11.54
N SER A 34 -6.01 2.75 -11.73
CA SER A 34 -6.52 4.09 -11.48
C SER A 34 -6.41 4.45 -10.01
N ALA A 35 -6.69 3.50 -9.12
CA ALA A 35 -6.56 3.73 -7.69
C ALA A 35 -5.11 4.02 -7.31
N THR A 36 -4.16 3.28 -7.91
CA THR A 36 -2.75 3.49 -7.66
C THR A 36 -2.32 4.88 -8.14
N GLN A 37 -2.79 5.30 -9.31
CA GLN A 37 -2.46 6.63 -9.82
C GLN A 37 -3.01 7.73 -8.92
N VAL A 38 -4.24 7.58 -8.46
CA VAL A 38 -4.85 8.55 -7.54
C VAL A 38 -4.06 8.63 -6.24
N LEU A 39 -3.66 7.49 -5.71
CA LEU A 39 -2.84 7.43 -4.51
C LEU A 39 -1.54 8.21 -4.70
N LEU A 40 -0.84 7.99 -5.82
CA LEU A 40 0.42 8.67 -6.08
C LEU A 40 0.25 10.17 -6.25
N ASP A 41 -0.84 10.58 -6.91
CA ASP A 41 -1.09 12.00 -7.16
C ASP A 41 -1.38 12.76 -5.86
N ASN A 42 -1.87 12.09 -4.84
CA ASN A 42 -2.29 12.73 -3.61
C ASN A 42 -1.39 12.43 -2.42
N ALA A 43 -0.35 11.62 -2.58
CA ALA A 43 0.52 11.26 -1.48
C ALA A 43 1.53 12.35 -1.17
N ASP A 44 1.91 12.43 0.09
CA ASP A 44 3.03 13.26 0.49
C ASP A 44 4.32 12.49 0.18
N LEU A 45 5.29 13.19 -0.40
CA LEU A 45 6.55 12.56 -0.79
C LEU A 45 7.65 12.94 0.21
N VAL A 46 8.41 11.94 0.63
CA VAL A 46 9.55 12.15 1.51
C VAL A 46 10.74 11.35 0.98
N PRO A 47 11.97 11.78 1.28
CA PRO A 47 13.14 10.96 0.97
C PRO A 47 13.08 9.63 1.71
N SER A 48 13.69 8.58 1.16
CA SER A 48 13.65 7.25 1.77
C SER A 48 14.16 7.26 3.21
N GLN A 49 15.18 8.06 3.50
CA GLN A 49 15.73 8.15 4.86
C GLN A 49 14.78 8.77 5.85
N ASP A 50 13.79 9.53 5.38
CA ASP A 50 12.91 10.29 6.25
C ASP A 50 11.56 9.62 6.46
N ILE A 51 11.32 8.47 5.85
CA ILE A 51 10.02 7.80 6.00
C ILE A 51 9.89 7.27 7.43
N ALA A 52 8.72 7.47 8.03
CA ALA A 52 8.47 6.96 9.37
C ALA A 52 8.41 5.43 9.35
N PRO A 53 8.90 4.76 10.38
CA PRO A 53 8.96 3.29 10.38
C PRO A 53 7.60 2.61 10.48
N ASP A 54 6.54 3.36 10.76
CA ASP A 54 5.20 2.81 10.87
C ASP A 54 4.37 2.99 9.58
N VAL A 55 5.01 3.40 8.48
CA VAL A 55 4.33 3.60 7.20
C VAL A 55 4.56 2.40 6.28
N VAL A 56 3.53 2.00 5.55
CA VAL A 56 3.61 0.91 4.60
C VAL A 56 4.30 1.40 3.32
N THR A 57 5.50 0.90 3.07
CA THR A 57 6.23 1.18 1.83
C THR A 57 6.28 -0.09 0.99
N MET A 58 6.89 -0.02 -0.20
CA MET A 58 7.07 -1.22 -1.01
C MET A 58 7.91 -2.23 -0.23
N TYR A 59 7.48 -3.48 -0.25
CA TYR A 59 8.09 -4.60 0.48
C TYR A 59 8.02 -4.48 2.00
N THR A 60 7.15 -3.61 2.50
CA THR A 60 6.81 -3.59 3.92
C THR A 60 5.87 -4.74 4.23
N ARG A 61 6.18 -5.51 5.26
CA ARG A 61 5.29 -6.57 5.73
C ARG A 61 4.47 -6.05 6.90
N VAL A 62 3.16 -6.22 6.82
CA VAL A 62 2.24 -5.68 7.82
C VAL A 62 1.27 -6.76 8.29
N ARG A 63 0.84 -6.63 9.53
CA ARG A 63 -0.30 -7.39 10.02
C ARG A 63 -1.54 -6.52 9.87
N VAL A 64 -2.55 -7.07 9.20
CA VAL A 64 -3.82 -6.37 9.02
C VAL A 64 -4.93 -7.21 9.61
N ALA A 65 -6.01 -6.56 9.98
CA ALA A 65 -7.20 -7.23 10.50
C ALA A 65 -8.44 -6.76 9.76
N ASP A 66 -9.36 -7.69 9.54
CA ASP A 66 -10.67 -7.34 9.03
C ASP A 66 -11.43 -6.66 10.17
N PRO A 67 -11.90 -5.41 9.99
CA PRO A 67 -12.58 -4.71 11.09
C PRO A 67 -13.88 -5.35 11.53
N GLN A 68 -14.50 -6.15 10.68
CA GLN A 68 -15.77 -6.78 11.01
C GLN A 68 -15.62 -8.14 11.67
N THR A 69 -14.66 -8.94 11.21
CA THR A 69 -14.50 -10.30 11.71
C THR A 69 -13.33 -10.45 12.66
N GLY A 70 -12.40 -9.52 12.65
CA GLY A 70 -11.20 -9.62 13.47
C GLY A 70 -10.15 -10.59 12.92
N VAL A 71 -10.39 -11.17 11.76
CA VAL A 71 -9.42 -12.09 11.17
C VAL A 71 -8.16 -11.33 10.79
N GLN A 72 -7.02 -11.86 11.20
CA GLN A 72 -5.72 -11.22 10.95
C GLN A 72 -4.97 -11.93 9.84
N ARG A 73 -4.22 -11.15 9.06
CA ARG A 73 -3.35 -11.68 8.00
C ARG A 73 -2.08 -10.85 7.93
N GLU A 74 -1.02 -11.46 7.42
CA GLU A 74 0.21 -10.73 7.08
C GLU A 74 0.26 -10.53 5.58
N LEU A 75 0.50 -9.30 5.17
CA LEU A 75 0.56 -8.93 3.76
C LEU A 75 1.81 -8.12 3.50
N THR A 76 2.36 -8.27 2.29
CA THR A 76 3.49 -7.49 1.83
C THR A 76 3.12 -6.87 0.48
N VAL A 77 3.24 -5.55 0.36
CA VAL A 77 2.99 -4.87 -0.91
C VAL A 77 4.25 -4.99 -1.76
N CYS A 78 4.10 -5.48 -2.98
CA CYS A 78 5.25 -5.73 -3.85
C CYS A 78 4.96 -5.29 -5.28
N TYR A 79 5.98 -5.36 -6.14
CA TYR A 79 5.79 -5.15 -7.56
C TYR A 79 5.20 -6.41 -8.19
N PRO A 80 4.50 -6.28 -9.34
CA PRO A 80 3.77 -7.42 -9.92
C PRO A 80 4.54 -8.72 -10.09
N PRO A 81 5.83 -8.70 -10.51
CA PRO A 81 6.52 -9.98 -10.69
C PRO A 81 6.68 -10.79 -9.41
N ASP A 82 6.63 -10.15 -8.26
CA ASP A 82 6.80 -10.83 -6.97
C ASP A 82 5.47 -11.19 -6.31
N ALA A 83 4.36 -10.83 -6.93
CA ALA A 83 3.05 -11.05 -6.32
C ALA A 83 2.73 -12.54 -6.21
N ASP A 84 2.28 -12.96 -5.03
CA ASP A 84 1.92 -14.34 -4.77
C ASP A 84 0.95 -14.34 -3.57
N VAL A 85 -0.32 -14.43 -3.89
CA VAL A 85 -1.36 -14.35 -2.86
C VAL A 85 -1.20 -15.45 -1.82
N SER A 86 -0.72 -16.61 -2.23
CA SER A 86 -0.57 -17.72 -1.28
C SER A 86 0.47 -17.44 -0.20
N THR A 87 1.41 -16.53 -0.44
CA THR A 87 2.41 -16.15 0.54
C THR A 87 2.18 -14.76 1.10
N GLY A 88 1.05 -14.12 0.76
CA GLY A 88 0.72 -12.81 1.28
C GLY A 88 1.34 -11.65 0.52
N PHE A 89 1.94 -11.89 -0.64
CA PHE A 89 2.50 -10.83 -1.46
C PHE A 89 1.45 -10.29 -2.42
N VAL A 90 1.08 -9.04 -2.25
CA VAL A 90 0.03 -8.40 -3.04
C VAL A 90 0.65 -7.30 -3.90
N SER A 91 0.28 -7.28 -5.19
CA SER A 91 0.79 -6.29 -6.12
C SER A 91 0.31 -4.89 -5.76
N VAL A 92 1.19 -3.90 -5.91
CA VAL A 92 0.80 -2.50 -5.73
C VAL A 92 -0.27 -2.09 -6.75
N LEU A 93 -0.40 -2.82 -7.85
CA LEU A 93 -1.44 -2.56 -8.84
C LEU A 93 -2.77 -3.22 -8.50
N SER A 94 -2.80 -4.10 -7.49
CA SER A 94 -4.05 -4.71 -7.05
C SER A 94 -4.80 -3.75 -6.14
N PRO A 95 -6.12 -3.92 -5.98
CA PRO A 95 -6.88 -3.07 -5.07
C PRO A 95 -6.34 -3.07 -3.64
N VAL A 96 -5.95 -4.23 -3.13
CA VAL A 96 -5.43 -4.36 -1.78
C VAL A 96 -4.09 -3.66 -1.64
N GLY A 97 -3.19 -3.89 -2.59
CA GLY A 97 -1.87 -3.27 -2.55
C GLY A 97 -1.96 -1.75 -2.62
N ALA A 98 -2.78 -1.24 -3.54
CA ALA A 98 -2.99 0.20 -3.64
C ALA A 98 -3.60 0.78 -2.37
N ALA A 99 -4.48 0.01 -1.71
CA ALA A 99 -5.11 0.49 -0.48
C ALA A 99 -4.14 0.55 0.69
N LEU A 100 -3.11 -0.30 0.70
CA LEU A 100 -2.18 -0.37 1.81
C LEU A 100 -1.01 0.59 1.69
N LEU A 101 -0.55 0.88 0.47
CA LEU A 101 0.66 1.67 0.28
C LEU A 101 0.52 3.06 0.88
N GLY A 102 1.45 3.44 1.71
CA GLY A 102 1.49 4.78 2.30
C GLY A 102 0.64 4.98 3.53
N VAL A 103 -0.04 3.95 3.99
CA VAL A 103 -0.91 4.00 5.16
C VAL A 103 -0.06 3.74 6.41
N SER A 104 -0.40 4.40 7.52
CA SER A 104 0.33 4.25 8.78
C SER A 104 -0.34 3.24 9.70
N GLU A 105 0.43 2.70 10.64
CA GLU A 105 -0.12 1.82 11.68
C GLU A 105 -1.32 2.49 12.35
N GLY A 106 -2.34 1.68 12.60
CA GLY A 106 -3.54 2.14 13.27
C GLY A 106 -4.62 2.62 12.34
N ALA A 107 -4.29 2.88 11.08
CA ALA A 107 -5.27 3.37 10.12
C ALA A 107 -6.07 2.23 9.52
N THR A 108 -7.32 2.52 9.18
CA THR A 108 -8.16 1.59 8.44
C THR A 108 -8.28 2.08 7.01
N THR A 109 -8.05 1.21 6.06
CA THR A 109 -8.12 1.55 4.65
C THR A 109 -9.22 0.74 3.98
N HIS A 110 -9.74 1.26 2.88
CA HIS A 110 -10.88 0.68 2.17
C HIS A 110 -10.57 0.58 0.70
N TRP A 111 -11.16 -0.41 0.04
CA TRP A 111 -11.05 -0.56 -1.41
C TRP A 111 -12.29 -1.27 -1.95
N THR A 112 -12.44 -1.20 -3.27
CA THR A 112 -13.53 -1.90 -3.97
C THR A 112 -12.92 -3.02 -4.79
N THR A 113 -13.46 -4.21 -4.63
CA THR A 113 -12.99 -5.37 -5.39
C THR A 113 -13.56 -5.33 -6.81
N PRO A 114 -12.95 -6.09 -7.76
CA PRO A 114 -13.46 -6.08 -9.14
C PRO A 114 -14.90 -6.51 -9.29
N ASP A 115 -15.44 -7.29 -8.35
CA ASP A 115 -16.83 -7.73 -8.42
C ASP A 115 -17.79 -6.72 -7.76
N GLY A 116 -17.30 -5.55 -7.40
CA GLY A 116 -18.14 -4.48 -6.89
C GLY A 116 -18.36 -4.45 -5.39
N HIS A 117 -17.74 -5.35 -4.67
CA HIS A 117 -17.85 -5.36 -3.21
C HIS A 117 -16.88 -4.37 -2.59
N SER A 118 -17.24 -3.82 -1.45
CA SER A 118 -16.32 -3.00 -0.65
C SER A 118 -15.67 -3.87 0.40
N ASP A 119 -14.39 -3.63 0.62
CA ASP A 119 -13.63 -4.35 1.62
C ASP A 119 -12.78 -3.36 2.39
N SER A 120 -12.23 -3.79 3.52
CA SER A 120 -11.41 -2.90 4.35
C SER A 120 -10.46 -3.71 5.21
N ALA A 121 -9.43 -3.03 5.72
CA ALA A 121 -8.48 -3.64 6.64
C ALA A 121 -7.91 -2.57 7.54
N GLN A 122 -7.65 -2.94 8.78
CA GLN A 122 -6.93 -2.08 9.70
C GLN A 122 -5.47 -2.53 9.74
N VAL A 123 -4.56 -1.59 9.56
CA VAL A 123 -3.13 -1.86 9.68
C VAL A 123 -2.79 -1.91 11.16
N GLN A 124 -2.55 -3.10 11.68
CA GLN A 124 -2.33 -3.26 13.11
C GLN A 124 -0.88 -3.04 13.50
N GLU A 125 0.04 -3.55 12.68
CA GLU A 125 1.45 -3.46 13.00
C GLU A 125 2.29 -3.59 11.75
N VAL A 126 3.31 -2.75 11.62
CA VAL A 126 4.33 -2.90 10.59
C VAL A 126 5.36 -3.88 11.14
N LEU A 127 5.46 -5.05 10.53
CA LEU A 127 6.35 -6.11 10.99
C LEU A 127 7.76 -5.97 10.45
N PHE A 128 7.89 -5.40 9.25
CA PHE A 128 9.18 -5.14 8.63
C PHE A 128 9.02 -4.03 7.62
N GLN A 129 9.89 -3.04 7.67
CA GLN A 129 9.95 -1.97 6.67
C GLN A 129 11.40 -1.88 6.19
N PRO A 130 11.65 -2.02 4.87
CA PRO A 130 13.04 -2.00 4.38
C PRO A 130 13.81 -0.74 4.78
N GLU A 131 13.17 0.42 4.68
CA GLU A 131 13.84 1.68 5.03
C GLU A 131 14.25 1.72 6.50
N ALA A 132 13.42 1.19 7.38
CA ALA A 132 13.73 1.17 8.80
C ALA A 132 14.92 0.27 9.11
N SER A 133 15.19 -0.72 8.25
CA SER A 133 16.35 -1.59 8.41
C SER A 133 17.54 -1.12 7.58
N GLY A 134 17.44 0.04 6.94
CA GLY A 134 18.54 0.62 6.17
C GLY A 134 18.56 0.23 4.70
N GLU A 135 17.51 -0.43 4.20
CA GLU A 135 17.47 -0.89 2.81
C GLU A 135 16.69 0.10 1.96
N PHE A 136 17.35 1.20 1.59
CA PHE A 136 16.65 2.31 0.94
C PHE A 136 16.36 2.09 -0.54
N THR A 137 16.94 1.08 -1.16
CA THR A 137 16.75 0.81 -2.58
C THR A 137 15.93 -0.44 -2.86
N LYS A 138 15.38 -1.04 -1.85
CA LYS A 138 14.65 -2.31 -1.99
C LYS A 138 13.27 -2.16 -2.66
#